data_23e5f72b2d215776d4c7de93ef89487a
#
_entry.id   23e5f72b2d215776d4c7de93ef89487a
#
_cell.length_a   1.000
_cell.length_b   1.000
_cell.length_c   1.000
_cell.angle_alpha   90.00
_cell.angle_beta   90.00
_cell.angle_gamma   90.00
#
_symmetry.space_group_name_H-M   'P 1'
#
loop_
_entity.id
_entity.type
_entity.pdbx_description
1 polymer ?
#
loop_
_entity_poly.entity_id
_entity_poly.type
_entity_poly.pdbx_seq_one_letter_code
_entity_poly.pdbx_strand_id
1 'polypeptide(L)'
;MRKARLWRGLSALMAFLLVFVSVASSFANMYAGTINVALDTPTVMAVEGSGSENVDTTYYKSEFGDFTAENHAKFIEATFEQNIDEMKEGAVLLYNKDNALPLDPEEDRLSFFGHANVEALLWGMAVRDTVGDGRSSLALSAREEDLLAMLRDEKEAGRIKKIIVILNTGTPMEVHWLDDYDVDACLFVGAMGNMGAIGVASILSGETNPSGHLTDTYAVNSLLAPAVVNSNGNTPRYLNYEEINAQIDGDLSGAVTTAEQASEMAEFMSFQAEGIYIGYKYYETRYEDTILGQGNATSSKGASNGASEWRYENEVSYPFGHGLSYTTFEQMLQDVTFNENTDRYELTVEVTNTGDVPGKSVVQVYAQTPYGDYERENLVEKSAVQLVGFDKTDLLQPNESQTLIVEAERYLLASYDYTRLRVCTIFSGFIILSGR
;
A
#
# COMPACT_ATOMS: atom_id res chain seq x y z
N MET A 1 -22.24 -62.31 40.34
CA MET A 1 -20.97 -61.99 39.63
C MET A 1 -21.13 -61.53 38.19
N ARG A 2 -21.95 -62.15 37.31
CA ARG A 2 -22.12 -61.70 35.90
C ARG A 2 -22.67 -60.27 35.74
N LYS A 3 -23.69 -59.88 36.52
CA LYS A 3 -24.25 -58.52 36.47
C LYS A 3 -23.25 -57.42 36.82
N ALA A 4 -22.39 -57.62 37.80
CA ALA A 4 -21.38 -56.66 38.23
C ALA A 4 -20.29 -56.47 37.14
N ARG A 5 -19.92 -57.55 36.44
CA ARG A 5 -18.96 -57.46 35.32
C ARG A 5 -19.58 -56.69 34.13
N LEU A 6 -20.87 -56.92 33.83
CA LEU A 6 -21.57 -56.17 32.77
C LEU A 6 -21.62 -54.66 33.08
N TRP A 7 -21.99 -54.28 34.32
CA TRP A 7 -22.01 -52.87 34.73
C TRP A 7 -20.65 -52.21 34.67
N ARG A 8 -19.59 -52.92 35.10
CA ARG A 8 -18.21 -52.40 34.99
C ARG A 8 -17.77 -52.21 33.55
N GLY A 9 -18.14 -53.16 32.66
CA GLY A 9 -17.88 -53.02 31.23
C GLY A 9 -18.61 -51.84 30.60
N LEU A 10 -19.90 -51.66 30.97
CA LEU A 10 -20.70 -50.53 30.47
C LEU A 10 -20.17 -49.18 30.95
N SER A 11 -19.79 -49.10 32.26
CA SER A 11 -19.18 -47.88 32.81
C SER A 11 -17.84 -47.53 32.16
N ALA A 12 -17.00 -48.51 31.85
CA ALA A 12 -15.73 -48.30 31.15
C ALA A 12 -15.99 -47.83 29.70
N LEU A 13 -16.96 -48.39 29.02
CA LEU A 13 -17.36 -47.96 27.66
C LEU A 13 -17.88 -46.52 27.68
N MET A 14 -18.76 -46.17 28.64
CA MET A 14 -19.28 -44.82 28.78
C MET A 14 -18.20 -43.79 29.13
N ALA A 15 -17.26 -44.15 29.98
CA ALA A 15 -16.11 -43.31 30.27
C ALA A 15 -15.22 -43.07 29.03
N PHE A 16 -14.97 -44.11 28.27
CA PHE A 16 -14.24 -44.02 27.00
C PHE A 16 -14.97 -43.12 26.00
N LEU A 17 -16.26 -43.30 25.82
CA LEU A 17 -17.09 -42.49 24.94
C LEU A 17 -17.10 -41.02 25.37
N LEU A 18 -17.16 -40.74 26.67
CA LEU A 18 -17.14 -39.39 27.21
C LEU A 18 -15.80 -38.68 26.88
N VAL A 19 -14.68 -39.37 27.10
CA VAL A 19 -13.35 -38.84 26.79
C VAL A 19 -13.25 -38.64 25.27
N PHE A 20 -13.67 -39.59 24.47
CA PHE A 20 -13.64 -39.48 23.03
C PHE A 20 -14.44 -38.29 22.49
N VAL A 21 -15.68 -38.11 22.98
CA VAL A 21 -16.55 -36.98 22.60
C VAL A 21 -15.93 -35.65 23.06
N SER A 22 -15.38 -35.59 24.26
CA SER A 22 -14.73 -34.38 24.76
C SER A 22 -13.51 -33.98 23.91
N VAL A 23 -12.67 -34.94 23.55
CA VAL A 23 -11.51 -34.69 22.68
C VAL A 23 -11.98 -34.29 21.28
N ALA A 24 -12.95 -34.99 20.71
CA ALA A 24 -13.51 -34.66 19.39
C ALA A 24 -14.15 -33.27 19.37
N SER A 25 -14.89 -32.90 20.42
CA SER A 25 -15.45 -31.55 20.57
C SER A 25 -14.38 -30.46 20.67
N SER A 26 -13.32 -30.71 21.44
CA SER A 26 -12.20 -29.77 21.55
C SER A 26 -11.50 -29.58 20.20
N PHE A 27 -11.30 -30.66 19.46
CA PHE A 27 -10.74 -30.62 18.13
C PHE A 27 -11.65 -29.85 17.14
N ALA A 28 -12.95 -30.16 17.17
CA ALA A 28 -13.93 -29.48 16.33
C ALA A 28 -13.99 -27.96 16.64
N ASN A 29 -13.92 -27.58 17.90
CA ASN A 29 -13.87 -26.16 18.29
C ASN A 29 -12.56 -25.48 17.85
N MET A 30 -11.44 -26.16 17.98
CA MET A 30 -10.13 -25.61 17.56
C MET A 30 -10.08 -25.35 16.05
N TYR A 31 -10.72 -26.18 15.26
CA TYR A 31 -10.78 -26.06 13.80
C TYR A 31 -12.14 -25.56 13.29
N ALA A 32 -12.97 -24.97 14.16
CA ALA A 32 -14.33 -24.55 13.81
C ALA A 32 -14.37 -23.61 12.57
N GLY A 33 -13.45 -22.67 12.46
CA GLY A 33 -13.35 -21.79 11.29
C GLY A 33 -13.13 -22.56 10.00
N THR A 34 -12.16 -23.47 9.97
CA THR A 34 -11.84 -24.29 8.80
C THR A 34 -12.98 -25.27 8.46
N ILE A 35 -13.59 -25.86 9.47
CA ILE A 35 -14.72 -26.78 9.31
C ILE A 35 -15.94 -26.03 8.75
N ASN A 36 -16.24 -24.85 9.27
CA ASN A 36 -17.35 -24.02 8.81
C ASN A 36 -17.16 -23.59 7.35
N VAL A 37 -15.96 -23.17 6.98
CA VAL A 37 -15.61 -22.85 5.58
C VAL A 37 -15.78 -24.08 4.68
N ALA A 38 -15.29 -25.25 5.12
CA ALA A 38 -15.39 -26.49 4.34
C ALA A 38 -16.83 -27.02 4.19
N LEU A 39 -17.70 -26.71 5.15
CA LEU A 39 -19.09 -27.08 5.13
C LEU A 39 -20.04 -26.01 4.60
N ASP A 40 -19.48 -24.89 4.13
CA ASP A 40 -20.21 -23.70 3.67
C ASP A 40 -21.27 -23.23 4.69
N THR A 41 -20.92 -23.35 5.98
CA THR A 41 -21.79 -22.91 7.07
C THR A 41 -21.37 -21.52 7.50
N PRO A 42 -22.29 -20.53 7.52
CA PRO A 42 -21.96 -19.18 7.95
C PRO A 42 -21.51 -19.19 9.40
N THR A 43 -20.42 -18.50 9.68
CA THR A 43 -19.95 -18.28 11.06
C THR A 43 -20.90 -17.27 11.71
N VAL A 44 -21.96 -17.75 12.35
CA VAL A 44 -22.84 -16.90 13.13
C VAL A 44 -22.11 -16.58 14.43
N MET A 45 -21.54 -15.39 14.53
CA MET A 45 -21.20 -14.82 15.83
C MET A 45 -22.52 -14.43 16.50
N ALA A 46 -22.98 -15.25 17.43
CA ALA A 46 -24.01 -14.83 18.35
C ALA A 46 -23.37 -13.78 19.26
N VAL A 47 -23.57 -12.51 18.96
CA VAL A 47 -23.35 -11.43 19.93
C VAL A 47 -24.49 -11.58 20.94
N GLU A 48 -24.21 -12.09 22.13
CA GLU A 48 -25.15 -11.99 23.23
C GLU A 48 -25.34 -10.49 23.51
N GLY A 49 -26.41 -9.95 22.92
CA GLY A 49 -26.82 -8.57 23.15
C GLY A 49 -27.17 -8.41 24.62
N SER A 50 -26.59 -7.44 25.28
CA SER A 50 -27.09 -6.93 26.54
C SER A 50 -28.52 -6.40 26.30
N GLY A 51 -29.54 -7.21 26.45
CA GLY A 51 -30.98 -6.97 26.45
C GLY A 51 -31.55 -5.55 26.36
N SER A 52 -31.01 -4.66 25.56
CA SER A 52 -31.60 -3.38 25.29
C SER A 52 -32.45 -3.51 24.03
N GLU A 53 -33.76 -3.45 24.22
CA GLU A 53 -34.77 -3.45 23.15
C GLU A 53 -34.65 -2.29 22.13
N ASN A 54 -33.63 -1.44 22.26
CA ASN A 54 -33.42 -0.24 21.45
C ASN A 54 -32.04 -0.19 20.78
N VAL A 55 -31.46 -1.31 20.38
CA VAL A 55 -30.26 -1.25 19.56
C VAL A 55 -30.65 -0.84 18.15
N ASP A 56 -30.17 0.32 17.71
CA ASP A 56 -30.30 0.72 16.31
C ASP A 56 -29.47 -0.24 15.44
N THR A 57 -30.14 -1.15 14.75
CA THR A 57 -29.53 -2.11 13.85
C THR A 57 -29.44 -1.61 12.42
N THR A 58 -29.70 -0.33 12.17
CA THR A 58 -29.71 0.25 10.82
C THR A 58 -28.34 0.08 10.13
N TYR A 59 -27.27 0.15 10.89
CA TYR A 59 -25.91 -0.05 10.38
C TYR A 59 -25.58 -1.51 9.99
N TYR A 60 -26.39 -2.44 10.42
CA TYR A 60 -26.16 -3.87 10.14
C TYR A 60 -27.08 -4.43 9.05
N LYS A 61 -27.88 -3.55 8.44
CA LYS A 61 -28.73 -3.97 7.31
C LYS A 61 -27.95 -3.76 6.02
N SER A 62 -27.84 -4.83 5.24
CA SER A 62 -27.33 -4.75 3.88
C SER A 62 -28.27 -3.87 3.04
N GLU A 63 -27.72 -2.96 2.22
CA GLU A 63 -28.48 -2.21 1.22
C GLU A 63 -29.19 -3.10 0.21
N PHE A 64 -28.68 -4.34 0.00
CA PHE A 64 -29.28 -5.35 -0.86
C PHE A 64 -30.42 -6.10 -0.18
N GLY A 65 -30.73 -5.82 1.10
CA GLY A 65 -31.80 -6.45 1.86
C GLY A 65 -31.45 -7.86 2.41
N ASP A 66 -32.47 -8.68 2.61
CA ASP A 66 -32.29 -10.02 3.17
C ASP A 66 -31.50 -10.95 2.22
N PHE A 67 -30.80 -11.94 2.79
CA PHE A 67 -30.01 -12.89 2.02
C PHE A 67 -30.91 -13.85 1.23
N THR A 68 -31.18 -13.48 -0.01
CA THR A 68 -31.86 -14.29 -1.03
C THR A 68 -30.94 -14.51 -2.23
N ALA A 69 -31.19 -15.52 -3.04
CA ALA A 69 -30.39 -15.75 -4.25
C ALA A 69 -30.39 -14.54 -5.19
N GLU A 70 -31.52 -13.81 -5.30
CA GLU A 70 -31.63 -12.60 -6.12
C GLU A 70 -30.79 -11.46 -5.53
N ASN A 71 -30.90 -11.18 -4.23
CA ASN A 71 -30.16 -10.12 -3.58
C ASN A 71 -28.66 -10.42 -3.53
N HIS A 72 -28.28 -11.70 -3.35
CA HIS A 72 -26.89 -12.12 -3.45
C HIS A 72 -26.32 -11.89 -4.84
N ALA A 73 -27.07 -12.16 -5.91
CA ALA A 73 -26.65 -11.89 -7.28
C ALA A 73 -26.41 -10.38 -7.50
N LYS A 74 -27.30 -9.51 -7.00
CA LYS A 74 -27.12 -8.05 -7.07
C LYS A 74 -25.90 -7.58 -6.29
N PHE A 75 -25.65 -8.15 -5.12
CA PHE A 75 -24.43 -7.85 -4.33
C PHE A 75 -23.16 -8.23 -5.08
N ILE A 76 -23.13 -9.42 -5.71
CA ILE A 76 -21.98 -9.85 -6.51
C ILE A 76 -21.77 -8.95 -7.72
N GLU A 77 -22.83 -8.58 -8.43
CA GLU A 77 -22.76 -7.65 -9.57
C GLU A 77 -22.19 -6.28 -9.13
N ALA A 78 -22.73 -5.69 -8.07
CA ALA A 78 -22.23 -4.43 -7.52
C ALA A 78 -20.76 -4.53 -7.05
N THR A 79 -20.35 -5.67 -6.47
CA THR A 79 -18.95 -5.92 -6.10
C THR A 79 -18.02 -5.96 -7.32
N PHE A 80 -18.48 -6.53 -8.42
CA PHE A 80 -17.72 -6.57 -9.67
C PHE A 80 -17.58 -5.19 -10.29
N GLU A 81 -18.67 -4.42 -10.35
CA GLU A 81 -18.65 -3.04 -10.81
C GLU A 81 -17.72 -2.17 -9.96
N GLN A 82 -17.83 -2.27 -8.64
CA GLN A 82 -16.97 -1.56 -7.71
C GLN A 82 -15.49 -1.90 -7.94
N ASN A 83 -15.14 -3.17 -8.12
CA ASN A 83 -13.76 -3.58 -8.37
C ASN A 83 -13.20 -3.05 -9.70
N ILE A 84 -14.04 -2.97 -10.74
CA ILE A 84 -13.66 -2.36 -12.02
C ILE A 84 -13.41 -0.87 -11.84
N ASP A 85 -14.29 -0.17 -11.14
CA ASP A 85 -14.18 1.28 -10.92
C ASP A 85 -13.01 1.65 -10.01
N GLU A 86 -12.75 0.86 -8.95
CA GLU A 86 -11.56 1.02 -8.12
C GLU A 86 -10.28 0.91 -8.95
N MET A 87 -10.24 0.00 -9.91
CA MET A 87 -9.08 -0.15 -10.78
C MET A 87 -8.93 1.02 -11.75
N LYS A 88 -10.03 1.51 -12.33
CA LYS A 88 -10.03 2.70 -13.19
C LYS A 88 -9.54 3.95 -12.47
N GLU A 89 -9.93 4.10 -11.21
CA GLU A 89 -9.58 5.26 -10.39
C GLU A 89 -8.20 5.16 -9.73
N GLY A 90 -7.76 3.94 -9.42
CA GLY A 90 -6.57 3.69 -8.60
C GLY A 90 -5.32 3.29 -9.36
N ALA A 91 -5.44 2.81 -10.60
CA ALA A 91 -4.27 2.46 -11.41
C ALA A 91 -3.42 3.71 -11.71
N VAL A 92 -2.10 3.57 -11.57
CA VAL A 92 -1.15 4.68 -11.71
C VAL A 92 -0.31 4.50 -12.97
N LEU A 93 -0.40 5.43 -13.89
CA LEU A 93 0.51 5.49 -15.03
C LEU A 93 1.83 6.10 -14.56
N LEU A 94 2.86 5.25 -14.41
CA LEU A 94 4.18 5.65 -13.92
C LEU A 94 5.03 6.28 -15.03
N TYR A 95 4.95 5.71 -16.22
CA TYR A 95 5.82 6.05 -17.34
C TYR A 95 5.05 5.90 -18.64
N ASN A 96 5.21 6.85 -19.57
CA ASN A 96 4.54 6.84 -20.89
C ASN A 96 5.38 7.60 -21.92
N LYS A 97 6.38 6.92 -22.47
CA LYS A 97 7.32 7.48 -23.44
C LYS A 97 6.61 7.72 -24.75
N ASP A 98 6.75 8.92 -25.29
CA ASP A 98 6.22 9.32 -26.60
C ASP A 98 4.72 9.01 -26.79
N ASN A 99 3.94 9.03 -25.71
CA ASN A 99 2.53 8.65 -25.69
C ASN A 99 2.31 7.22 -26.22
N ALA A 100 3.12 6.26 -25.75
CA ALA A 100 2.99 4.86 -26.12
C ALA A 100 1.62 4.27 -25.76
N LEU A 101 1.02 4.76 -24.68
CA LEU A 101 -0.38 4.55 -24.31
C LEU A 101 -1.19 5.83 -24.54
N PRO A 102 -2.49 5.74 -24.85
CA PRO A 102 -3.24 4.49 -25.04
C PRO A 102 -2.87 3.72 -26.30
N LEU A 103 -3.20 2.42 -26.31
CA LEU A 103 -3.06 1.55 -27.47
C LEU A 103 -4.17 1.84 -28.48
N ASP A 104 -3.86 1.67 -29.77
CA ASP A 104 -4.86 1.66 -30.83
C ASP A 104 -5.44 0.25 -31.00
N PRO A 105 -6.74 0.03 -30.65
CA PRO A 105 -7.34 -1.30 -30.73
C PRO A 105 -7.44 -1.84 -32.18
N GLU A 106 -7.38 -0.98 -33.18
CA GLU A 106 -7.48 -1.37 -34.60
C GLU A 106 -6.12 -1.80 -35.15
N GLU A 107 -5.02 -1.14 -34.73
CA GLU A 107 -3.68 -1.36 -35.25
C GLU A 107 -2.80 -2.24 -34.36
N ASP A 108 -2.91 -2.10 -33.04
CA ASP A 108 -2.04 -2.80 -32.09
C ASP A 108 -2.49 -4.24 -31.86
N ARG A 109 -1.53 -5.15 -31.76
CA ARG A 109 -1.73 -6.56 -31.42
C ARG A 109 -0.89 -6.88 -30.20
N LEU A 110 -1.52 -7.47 -29.18
CA LEU A 110 -0.90 -7.74 -27.89
C LEU A 110 -0.38 -9.16 -27.81
N SER A 111 0.81 -9.29 -27.24
CA SER A 111 1.34 -10.55 -26.73
C SER A 111 1.67 -10.38 -25.25
N PHE A 112 1.23 -11.31 -24.42
CA PHE A 112 1.41 -11.24 -22.97
C PHE A 112 2.56 -12.14 -22.54
N PHE A 113 3.42 -11.64 -21.68
CA PHE A 113 4.56 -12.33 -21.10
C PHE A 113 4.56 -12.16 -19.59
N GLY A 114 5.26 -13.05 -18.88
CA GLY A 114 5.47 -12.96 -17.44
C GLY A 114 4.67 -13.96 -16.62
N HIS A 115 5.08 -14.16 -15.38
CA HIS A 115 4.56 -15.18 -14.48
C HIS A 115 3.09 -14.92 -14.11
N ALA A 116 2.72 -13.67 -13.83
CA ALA A 116 1.36 -13.28 -13.48
C ALA A 116 0.34 -13.55 -14.60
N ASN A 117 0.79 -13.66 -15.84
CA ASN A 117 -0.08 -13.99 -16.96
C ASN A 117 -0.60 -15.45 -16.91
N VAL A 118 0.09 -16.34 -16.20
CA VAL A 118 -0.26 -17.78 -16.10
C VAL A 118 -0.88 -18.13 -14.76
N GLU A 119 -0.47 -17.47 -13.69
CA GLU A 119 -0.85 -17.82 -12.31
C GLU A 119 -1.80 -16.84 -11.63
N ALA A 120 -2.12 -15.71 -12.26
CA ALA A 120 -3.01 -14.69 -11.70
C ALA A 120 -4.41 -15.22 -11.29
N LEU A 121 -4.77 -16.41 -11.75
CA LEU A 121 -6.05 -17.06 -11.44
C LEU A 121 -6.12 -17.70 -10.05
N LEU A 122 -5.04 -17.88 -9.32
CA LEU A 122 -5.06 -18.68 -8.09
C LEU A 122 -4.75 -17.91 -6.80
N TRP A 123 -3.97 -16.85 -6.79
CA TRP A 123 -3.50 -16.28 -5.52
C TRP A 123 -3.38 -14.75 -5.42
N GLY A 124 -3.82 -13.95 -6.33
CA GLY A 124 -4.01 -12.48 -6.19
C GLY A 124 -2.92 -11.62 -5.53
N MET A 125 -1.84 -12.21 -5.09
CA MET A 125 -0.68 -11.51 -4.52
C MET A 125 0.58 -12.25 -4.93
N ALA A 126 1.35 -11.66 -5.83
CA ALA A 126 2.75 -12.05 -5.98
C ALA A 126 3.52 -11.57 -4.74
N VAL A 127 3.56 -12.39 -3.71
CA VAL A 127 4.52 -12.19 -2.63
C VAL A 127 5.87 -12.59 -3.21
N ARG A 128 6.71 -11.60 -3.50
CA ARG A 128 8.08 -11.88 -3.90
C ARG A 128 8.86 -12.32 -2.67
N ASP A 129 9.34 -13.54 -2.69
CA ASP A 129 10.30 -14.03 -1.72
C ASP A 129 11.65 -13.30 -1.86
N THR A 130 12.34 -13.13 -0.74
CA THR A 130 13.73 -12.63 -0.74
C THR A 130 14.59 -13.51 -1.63
N VAL A 131 15.18 -12.91 -2.65
CA VAL A 131 16.08 -13.63 -3.55
C VAL A 131 17.37 -13.92 -2.78
N GLY A 132 17.78 -15.18 -2.72
CA GLY A 132 18.94 -15.62 -1.93
C GLY A 132 20.31 -15.13 -2.45
N ASP A 133 20.35 -14.20 -3.39
CA ASP A 133 21.55 -13.62 -4.01
C ASP A 133 21.93 -12.23 -3.45
N GLY A 134 21.26 -11.78 -2.38
CA GLY A 134 21.52 -10.48 -1.73
C GLY A 134 20.83 -9.29 -2.38
N ARG A 135 19.99 -9.52 -3.42
CA ARG A 135 19.13 -8.49 -4.00
C ARG A 135 17.85 -8.31 -3.19
N SER A 136 17.24 -7.14 -3.29
CA SER A 136 15.92 -6.90 -2.74
C SER A 136 14.88 -7.81 -3.40
N SER A 137 13.91 -8.27 -2.63
CA SER A 137 12.72 -8.93 -3.19
C SER A 137 11.87 -7.98 -4.06
N LEU A 138 12.13 -6.68 -3.99
CA LEU A 138 11.47 -5.64 -4.79
C LEU A 138 12.23 -5.32 -6.09
N ALA A 139 13.45 -5.86 -6.26
CA ALA A 139 14.21 -5.77 -7.51
C ALA A 139 13.77 -6.84 -8.51
N LEU A 140 14.14 -6.66 -9.77
CA LEU A 140 13.94 -7.70 -10.79
C LEU A 140 14.69 -8.98 -10.41
N SER A 141 14.06 -10.12 -10.64
CA SER A 141 14.75 -11.41 -10.64
C SER A 141 15.56 -11.57 -11.92
N ALA A 142 16.59 -12.44 -11.91
CA ALA A 142 17.39 -12.73 -13.09
C ALA A 142 16.55 -13.19 -14.30
N ARG A 143 15.44 -13.91 -14.06
CA ARG A 143 14.54 -14.34 -15.14
C ARG A 143 13.76 -13.21 -15.75
N GLU A 144 13.38 -12.20 -14.96
CA GLU A 144 12.70 -11.00 -15.47
C GLU A 144 13.66 -10.11 -16.23
N GLU A 145 14.91 -9.99 -15.77
CA GLU A 145 15.99 -9.32 -16.51
C GLU A 145 16.23 -9.98 -17.86
N ASP A 146 16.36 -11.32 -17.90
CA ASP A 146 16.51 -12.08 -19.13
C ASP A 146 15.33 -11.88 -20.10
N LEU A 147 14.10 -11.87 -19.55
CA LEU A 147 12.88 -11.63 -20.35
C LEU A 147 12.86 -10.22 -20.93
N LEU A 148 13.15 -9.21 -20.13
CA LEU A 148 13.17 -7.81 -20.58
C LEU A 148 14.29 -7.58 -21.62
N ALA A 149 15.46 -8.18 -21.40
CA ALA A 149 16.56 -8.13 -22.37
C ALA A 149 16.15 -8.76 -23.72
N MET A 150 15.50 -9.93 -23.68
CA MET A 150 14.96 -10.57 -24.89
C MET A 150 13.92 -9.69 -25.59
N LEU A 151 12.98 -9.08 -24.85
CA LEU A 151 11.96 -8.21 -25.42
C LEU A 151 12.57 -6.95 -26.05
N ARG A 152 13.57 -6.34 -25.41
CA ARG A 152 14.34 -5.24 -25.97
C ARG A 152 15.00 -5.63 -27.30
N ASP A 153 15.67 -6.78 -27.35
CA ASP A 153 16.33 -7.28 -28.57
C ASP A 153 15.31 -7.54 -29.69
N GLU A 154 14.10 -8.04 -29.35
CA GLU A 154 12.99 -8.21 -30.31
C GLU A 154 12.46 -6.87 -30.81
N LYS A 155 12.41 -5.84 -29.96
CA LYS A 155 12.02 -4.49 -30.33
C LYS A 155 13.07 -3.84 -31.23
N GLU A 156 14.35 -3.93 -30.89
CA GLU A 156 15.47 -3.46 -31.73
C GLU A 156 15.48 -4.12 -33.12
N ALA A 157 15.12 -5.40 -33.17
CA ALA A 157 14.96 -6.13 -34.42
C ALA A 157 13.67 -5.78 -35.23
N GLY A 158 12.82 -4.92 -34.68
CA GLY A 158 11.56 -4.48 -35.29
C GLY A 158 10.46 -5.53 -35.32
N ARG A 159 10.57 -6.61 -34.49
CA ARG A 159 9.54 -7.67 -34.39
C ARG A 159 8.42 -7.31 -33.43
N ILE A 160 8.71 -6.50 -32.43
CA ILE A 160 7.71 -5.86 -31.56
C ILE A 160 7.87 -4.34 -31.65
N LYS A 161 6.78 -3.61 -31.44
CA LYS A 161 6.77 -2.15 -31.56
C LYS A 161 6.96 -1.46 -30.22
N LYS A 162 6.30 -1.97 -29.18
CA LYS A 162 6.23 -1.37 -27.85
C LYS A 162 6.38 -2.42 -26.77
N ILE A 163 7.02 -2.07 -25.67
CA ILE A 163 7.08 -2.85 -24.43
C ILE A 163 6.30 -2.08 -23.37
N ILE A 164 5.23 -2.68 -22.86
CA ILE A 164 4.39 -2.11 -21.82
C ILE A 164 4.49 -3.01 -20.59
N VAL A 165 4.90 -2.45 -19.46
CA VAL A 165 5.00 -3.16 -18.20
C VAL A 165 3.78 -2.89 -17.34
N ILE A 166 3.17 -3.94 -16.82
CA ILE A 166 2.07 -3.85 -15.85
C ILE A 166 2.56 -4.44 -14.53
N LEU A 167 2.67 -3.58 -13.51
CA LEU A 167 3.09 -3.97 -12.17
C LEU A 167 1.86 -4.40 -11.36
N ASN A 168 1.63 -5.70 -11.32
CA ASN A 168 0.58 -6.32 -10.50
C ASN A 168 1.19 -6.80 -9.17
N THR A 169 1.46 -5.86 -8.29
CA THR A 169 2.07 -6.09 -6.97
C THR A 169 1.49 -5.14 -5.94
N GLY A 170 1.31 -5.59 -4.71
CA GLY A 170 0.85 -4.74 -3.60
C GLY A 170 1.94 -3.90 -2.94
N THR A 171 3.19 -3.96 -3.43
CA THR A 171 4.35 -3.27 -2.85
C THR A 171 5.07 -2.46 -3.91
N PRO A 172 5.69 -1.31 -3.54
CA PRO A 172 6.51 -0.53 -4.46
C PRO A 172 7.74 -1.33 -4.91
N MET A 173 7.93 -1.47 -6.20
CA MET A 173 9.07 -2.16 -6.79
C MET A 173 10.18 -1.18 -7.19
N GLU A 174 11.40 -1.69 -7.29
CA GLU A 174 12.48 -0.96 -7.95
C GLU A 174 12.19 -0.93 -9.46
N VAL A 175 12.04 0.27 -10.02
CA VAL A 175 11.63 0.47 -11.42
C VAL A 175 12.57 1.40 -12.20
N HIS A 176 13.76 1.67 -11.68
CA HIS A 176 14.77 2.50 -12.33
C HIS A 176 15.27 1.93 -13.66
N TRP A 177 15.05 0.64 -13.90
CA TRP A 177 15.47 -0.13 -15.07
C TRP A 177 14.59 0.08 -16.32
N LEU A 178 13.50 0.85 -16.24
CA LEU A 178 12.57 1.02 -17.37
C LEU A 178 13.29 1.53 -18.65
N ASP A 179 14.18 2.51 -18.51
CA ASP A 179 14.95 3.04 -19.62
C ASP A 179 16.03 2.05 -20.10
N ASP A 180 16.63 1.25 -19.23
CA ASP A 180 17.69 0.29 -19.57
C ASP A 180 17.18 -0.81 -20.52
N TYR A 181 15.90 -1.15 -20.42
CA TYR A 181 15.23 -2.15 -21.25
C TYR A 181 14.34 -1.54 -22.35
N ASP A 182 14.46 -0.23 -22.61
CA ASP A 182 13.67 0.49 -23.61
C ASP A 182 12.17 0.23 -23.49
N VAL A 183 11.65 0.27 -22.27
CA VAL A 183 10.22 0.16 -21.97
C VAL A 183 9.52 1.43 -22.44
N ASP A 184 8.35 1.30 -23.06
CA ASP A 184 7.59 2.43 -23.59
C ASP A 184 6.55 2.97 -22.61
N ALA A 185 5.95 2.08 -21.79
CA ALA A 185 5.02 2.50 -20.74
C ALA A 185 5.05 1.55 -19.56
N CYS A 186 4.74 2.09 -18.37
CA CYS A 186 4.61 1.32 -17.15
C CYS A 186 3.35 1.75 -16.38
N LEU A 187 2.50 0.78 -16.07
CA LEU A 187 1.27 0.95 -15.32
C LEU A 187 1.31 0.13 -14.02
N PHE A 188 1.18 0.79 -12.88
CA PHE A 188 1.01 0.12 -11.59
C PHE A 188 -0.48 -0.10 -11.31
N VAL A 189 -0.86 -1.34 -11.06
CA VAL A 189 -2.26 -1.74 -10.89
C VAL A 189 -2.54 -2.38 -9.53
N GLY A 190 -1.53 -2.60 -8.69
CA GLY A 190 -1.72 -3.21 -7.38
C GLY A 190 -2.36 -4.60 -7.46
N ALA A 191 -3.21 -4.92 -6.51
CA ALA A 191 -3.99 -6.15 -6.48
C ALA A 191 -5.32 -5.92 -7.23
N MET A 192 -5.43 -6.48 -8.42
CA MET A 192 -6.55 -6.20 -9.33
C MET A 192 -7.90 -6.82 -8.87
N GLY A 193 -7.89 -7.74 -7.90
CA GLY A 193 -9.11 -8.48 -7.56
C GLY A 193 -9.63 -9.34 -8.73
N ASN A 194 -10.91 -9.70 -8.67
CA ASN A 194 -11.49 -10.64 -9.65
C ASN A 194 -11.81 -10.01 -11.00
N MET A 195 -12.16 -8.72 -11.04
CA MET A 195 -12.66 -8.04 -12.24
C MET A 195 -11.83 -6.82 -12.65
N GLY A 196 -10.81 -6.46 -11.87
CA GLY A 196 -9.99 -5.27 -12.12
C GLY A 196 -9.26 -5.28 -13.47
N ALA A 197 -8.99 -6.46 -14.03
CA ALA A 197 -8.41 -6.58 -15.36
C ALA A 197 -9.24 -5.85 -16.46
N ILE A 198 -10.56 -5.71 -16.28
CA ILE A 198 -11.43 -4.93 -17.19
C ILE A 198 -11.09 -3.43 -17.06
N GLY A 199 -10.89 -2.93 -15.83
CA GLY A 199 -10.47 -1.55 -15.61
C GLY A 199 -9.09 -1.27 -16.22
N VAL A 200 -8.13 -2.20 -16.05
CA VAL A 200 -6.81 -2.10 -16.69
C VAL A 200 -6.93 -2.07 -18.22
N ALA A 201 -7.75 -2.94 -18.80
CA ALA A 201 -7.97 -2.98 -20.24
C ALA A 201 -8.57 -1.65 -20.78
N SER A 202 -9.50 -1.04 -20.04
CA SER A 202 -10.08 0.26 -20.40
C SER A 202 -9.06 1.40 -20.37
N ILE A 203 -8.09 1.35 -19.42
CA ILE A 203 -6.97 2.30 -19.40
C ILE A 203 -6.06 2.07 -20.62
N LEU A 204 -5.64 0.83 -20.87
CA LEU A 204 -4.75 0.52 -21.99
C LEU A 204 -5.35 0.92 -23.35
N SER A 205 -6.66 0.80 -23.52
CA SER A 205 -7.35 1.19 -24.75
C SER A 205 -7.67 2.69 -24.86
N GLY A 206 -7.47 3.46 -23.78
CA GLY A 206 -7.82 4.88 -23.73
C GLY A 206 -9.30 5.18 -23.49
N GLU A 207 -10.12 4.16 -23.25
CA GLU A 207 -11.51 4.36 -22.80
C GLU A 207 -11.58 5.08 -21.47
N THR A 208 -10.63 4.76 -20.56
CA THR A 208 -10.43 5.45 -19.31
C THR A 208 -9.07 6.13 -19.29
N ASN A 209 -9.05 7.42 -18.99
CA ASN A 209 -7.80 8.15 -18.75
C ASN A 209 -7.32 7.88 -17.31
N PRO A 210 -6.08 7.38 -17.11
CA PRO A 210 -5.57 7.11 -15.77
C PRO A 210 -5.49 8.39 -14.94
N SER A 211 -5.84 8.28 -13.65
CA SER A 211 -5.86 9.39 -12.71
C SER A 211 -5.44 8.99 -11.30
N GLY A 212 -4.89 7.79 -11.13
CA GLY A 212 -4.30 7.32 -9.90
C GLY A 212 -2.94 7.96 -9.63
N HIS A 213 -2.56 8.06 -8.36
CA HIS A 213 -1.28 8.59 -7.90
C HIS A 213 -0.65 7.65 -6.89
N LEU A 214 0.68 7.59 -6.86
CA LEU A 214 1.41 6.75 -5.93
C LEU A 214 1.17 7.18 -4.48
N THR A 215 0.91 6.20 -3.64
CA THR A 215 0.77 6.37 -2.18
C THR A 215 2.05 6.01 -1.43
N ASP A 216 3.14 5.76 -2.16
CA ASP A 216 4.47 5.49 -1.63
C ASP A 216 5.55 6.08 -2.55
N THR A 217 6.79 6.19 -2.04
CA THR A 217 7.95 6.56 -2.81
C THR A 217 8.61 5.30 -3.38
N TYR A 218 8.83 5.29 -4.67
CA TYR A 218 9.53 4.20 -5.37
C TYR A 218 11.04 4.45 -5.33
N ALA A 219 11.74 3.72 -4.48
CA ALA A 219 13.19 3.85 -4.34
C ALA A 219 13.94 3.21 -5.53
N VAL A 220 15.09 3.78 -5.87
CA VAL A 220 16.03 3.17 -6.83
C VAL A 220 16.60 1.88 -6.24
N ASN A 221 16.90 1.86 -4.95
CA ASN A 221 17.33 0.69 -4.21
C ASN A 221 16.57 0.62 -2.89
N SER A 222 15.61 -0.29 -2.82
CA SER A 222 14.74 -0.46 -1.66
C SER A 222 15.48 -0.87 -0.38
N LEU A 223 16.64 -1.54 -0.50
CA LEU A 223 17.46 -1.92 0.66
C LEU A 223 18.07 -0.72 1.41
N LEU A 224 18.14 0.44 0.76
CA LEU A 224 18.61 1.68 1.36
C LEU A 224 17.49 2.54 1.94
N ALA A 225 16.24 2.19 1.69
CA ALA A 225 15.09 2.87 2.28
C ALA A 225 15.14 2.76 3.81
N PRO A 226 14.92 3.86 4.57
CA PRO A 226 15.07 3.85 6.02
C PRO A 226 14.25 2.78 6.74
N ALA A 227 13.03 2.55 6.27
CA ALA A 227 12.14 1.53 6.84
C ALA A 227 12.63 0.09 6.58
N VAL A 228 13.44 -0.13 5.54
CA VAL A 228 13.94 -1.46 5.16
C VAL A 228 15.29 -1.77 5.79
N VAL A 229 16.14 -0.76 6.01
CA VAL A 229 17.50 -0.94 6.61
C VAL A 229 17.46 -1.71 7.92
N ASN A 230 16.41 -1.53 8.72
CA ASN A 230 16.23 -2.14 10.04
C ASN A 230 15.18 -3.27 10.05
N SER A 231 14.73 -3.72 8.88
CA SER A 231 13.78 -4.82 8.73
C SER A 231 14.36 -5.96 7.88
N ASN A 232 13.77 -7.13 7.92
CA ASN A 232 14.07 -8.31 7.10
C ASN A 232 15.56 -8.63 6.88
N GLY A 233 16.03 -9.77 7.36
CA GLY A 233 17.37 -10.31 7.09
C GLY A 233 18.56 -9.49 7.61
N ASN A 234 18.42 -8.18 7.70
CA ASN A 234 19.36 -7.26 8.35
C ASN A 234 18.92 -6.91 9.77
N THR A 235 17.89 -7.57 10.27
CA THR A 235 17.34 -7.31 11.60
C THR A 235 18.41 -7.56 12.65
N PRO A 236 18.80 -6.58 13.45
CA PRO A 236 19.80 -6.76 14.47
C PRO A 236 19.29 -7.74 15.53
N ARG A 237 20.18 -8.58 16.03
CA ARG A 237 19.88 -9.45 17.15
C ARG A 237 20.04 -8.71 18.45
N TYR A 238 19.24 -9.06 19.46
CA TYR A 238 19.49 -8.61 20.82
C TYR A 238 20.86 -9.12 21.30
N LEU A 239 21.65 -8.26 21.94
CA LEU A 239 22.94 -8.67 22.50
C LEU A 239 22.80 -9.76 23.58
N ASN A 240 21.65 -9.79 24.25
CA ASN A 240 21.27 -10.75 25.29
C ASN A 240 20.13 -11.67 24.84
N TYR A 241 20.08 -12.02 23.55
CA TYR A 241 19.00 -12.85 23.00
C TYR A 241 18.89 -14.22 23.66
N GLU A 242 20.01 -14.81 24.11
CA GLU A 242 20.03 -16.08 24.84
C GLU A 242 19.33 -15.98 26.20
N GLU A 243 19.51 -14.86 26.90
CA GLU A 243 18.83 -14.60 28.18
C GLU A 243 17.33 -14.35 27.97
N ILE A 244 16.97 -13.63 26.91
CA ILE A 244 15.59 -13.35 26.53
C ILE A 244 14.90 -14.66 26.15
N ASN A 245 15.53 -15.49 25.33
CA ASN A 245 14.99 -16.80 24.94
C ASN A 245 14.75 -17.70 26.14
N ALA A 246 15.67 -17.74 27.09
CA ALA A 246 15.52 -18.53 28.31
C ALA A 246 14.34 -18.05 29.18
N GLN A 247 13.96 -16.78 29.12
CA GLN A 247 12.80 -16.22 29.82
C GLN A 247 11.48 -16.47 29.09
N ILE A 248 11.51 -16.50 27.76
CA ILE A 248 10.34 -16.68 26.89
C ILE A 248 9.91 -18.15 26.83
N ASP A 249 10.83 -19.09 27.02
CA ASP A 249 10.60 -20.55 26.93
C ASP A 249 9.53 -21.10 27.90
N GLY A 250 9.00 -20.23 28.78
CA GLY A 250 7.97 -20.60 29.76
C GLY A 250 6.54 -20.13 29.45
N ASP A 251 6.29 -19.17 28.58
CA ASP A 251 4.97 -18.50 28.54
C ASP A 251 4.46 -18.04 27.16
N LEU A 252 4.92 -18.61 26.06
CA LEU A 252 4.34 -18.34 24.74
C LEU A 252 3.10 -19.21 24.47
N SER A 253 2.08 -19.06 25.32
CA SER A 253 0.79 -19.70 25.10
C SER A 253 0.02 -18.99 23.98
N GLY A 254 -0.03 -19.60 22.81
CA GLY A 254 -1.05 -19.34 21.81
C GLY A 254 -0.65 -18.89 20.40
N ALA A 255 0.56 -18.39 20.18
CA ALA A 255 0.98 -17.92 18.85
C ALA A 255 2.13 -18.75 18.23
N VAL A 256 2.82 -19.56 19.03
CA VAL A 256 4.00 -20.32 18.59
C VAL A 256 3.81 -21.78 18.96
N THR A 257 3.89 -22.66 17.96
CA THR A 257 3.57 -24.08 18.14
C THR A 257 4.77 -24.95 18.52
N THR A 258 5.99 -24.41 18.46
CA THR A 258 7.21 -25.13 18.85
C THR A 258 8.20 -24.21 19.56
N ALA A 259 8.99 -24.78 20.49
CA ALA A 259 10.08 -24.07 21.16
C ALA A 259 11.15 -23.52 20.18
N GLU A 260 11.31 -24.17 19.03
CA GLU A 260 12.24 -23.77 17.97
C GLU A 260 11.75 -22.49 17.29
N GLN A 261 10.47 -22.36 16.96
CA GLN A 261 9.88 -21.12 16.42
C GLN A 261 9.89 -19.96 17.43
N ALA A 262 9.70 -20.25 18.71
CA ALA A 262 9.81 -19.27 19.77
C ALA A 262 11.25 -18.72 19.89
N SER A 263 12.22 -19.58 19.82
CA SER A 263 13.66 -19.24 19.84
C SER A 263 14.04 -18.36 18.65
N GLU A 264 13.58 -18.68 17.44
CA GLU A 264 13.84 -17.89 16.24
C GLU A 264 13.18 -16.50 16.30
N MET A 265 11.95 -16.40 16.81
CA MET A 265 11.23 -15.12 16.91
C MET A 265 11.83 -14.15 17.94
N ALA A 266 12.43 -14.66 19.00
CA ALA A 266 13.01 -13.83 20.05
C ALA A 266 14.46 -13.40 19.77
N GLU A 267 15.09 -13.95 18.74
CA GLU A 267 16.48 -13.64 18.38
C GLU A 267 16.62 -12.27 17.72
N PHE A 268 15.60 -11.84 17.00
CA PHE A 268 15.61 -10.63 16.20
C PHE A 268 14.76 -9.53 16.84
N MET A 269 15.21 -8.29 16.70
CA MET A 269 14.39 -7.13 17.03
C MET A 269 14.18 -6.28 15.79
N SER A 270 12.96 -5.76 15.65
CA SER A 270 12.65 -4.70 14.71
C SER A 270 12.47 -3.40 15.49
N PHE A 271 13.11 -2.32 15.03
CA PHE A 271 12.95 -1.01 15.63
C PHE A 271 12.87 0.06 14.55
N GLN A 272 12.06 1.07 14.81
CA GLN A 272 11.86 2.19 13.90
C GLN A 272 12.91 3.29 14.18
N ALA A 273 14.14 3.05 13.72
CA ALA A 273 15.23 4.00 13.89
C ALA A 273 15.03 5.28 13.07
N GLU A 274 14.22 5.21 12.03
CA GLU A 274 13.83 6.31 11.16
C GLU A 274 12.92 7.35 11.84
N GLY A 275 12.25 6.97 12.92
CA GLY A 275 11.32 7.84 13.63
C GLY A 275 10.18 8.30 12.74
N ILE A 276 10.01 9.63 12.58
CA ILE A 276 8.98 10.22 11.72
C ILE A 276 9.34 10.24 10.24
N TYR A 277 10.59 9.91 9.88
CA TYR A 277 11.13 10.02 8.53
C TYR A 277 10.87 8.74 7.73
N ILE A 278 9.60 8.50 7.39
CA ILE A 278 9.14 7.33 6.64
C ILE A 278 8.69 7.77 5.24
N GLY A 279 9.03 6.98 4.22
CA GLY A 279 8.63 7.24 2.83
C GLY A 279 9.04 8.62 2.36
N TYR A 280 8.13 9.37 1.74
CA TYR A 280 8.42 10.70 1.20
C TYR A 280 8.94 11.70 2.25
N LYS A 281 8.52 11.56 3.52
CA LYS A 281 9.01 12.43 4.60
C LYS A 281 10.52 12.33 4.79
N TYR A 282 11.09 11.15 4.56
CA TYR A 282 12.55 10.98 4.53
C TYR A 282 13.18 11.65 3.32
N TYR A 283 12.72 11.29 2.12
CA TYR A 283 13.37 11.72 0.88
C TYR A 283 13.27 13.23 0.67
N GLU A 284 12.11 13.83 0.94
CA GLU A 284 11.91 15.28 0.81
C GLU A 284 12.66 16.07 1.88
N THR A 285 12.73 15.57 3.12
CA THR A 285 13.54 16.20 4.17
C THR A 285 15.03 16.11 3.85
N ARG A 286 15.46 14.96 3.31
CA ARG A 286 16.85 14.77 2.89
C ARG A 286 17.24 15.68 1.73
N TYR A 287 16.32 15.93 0.82
CA TYR A 287 16.50 16.89 -0.26
C TYR A 287 16.70 18.32 0.27
N GLU A 288 15.85 18.76 1.18
CA GLU A 288 16.03 20.08 1.85
C GLU A 288 17.38 20.19 2.56
N ASP A 289 17.77 19.17 3.29
CA ASP A 289 19.02 19.15 4.05
C ASP A 289 20.26 19.24 3.16
N THR A 290 20.30 18.41 2.14
CA THR A 290 21.51 18.21 1.33
C THR A 290 21.59 19.13 0.13
N ILE A 291 20.49 19.39 -0.55
CA ILE A 291 20.46 20.14 -1.80
C ILE A 291 20.16 21.60 -1.56
N LEU A 292 19.14 21.89 -0.73
CA LEU A 292 18.74 23.27 -0.44
C LEU A 292 19.54 23.89 0.72
N GLY A 293 20.23 23.08 1.53
CA GLY A 293 20.98 23.55 2.69
C GLY A 293 20.11 24.15 3.79
N GLN A 294 18.85 23.80 3.83
CA GLN A 294 17.85 24.33 4.78
C GLN A 294 17.59 23.36 5.94
N GLY A 295 18.41 22.38 6.10
CA GLY A 295 18.20 21.16 6.80
C GLY A 295 17.84 21.18 8.25
N ASN A 296 17.03 20.19 8.57
CA ASN A 296 16.64 19.82 9.92
C ASN A 296 17.27 18.49 10.36
N ALA A 297 17.86 17.73 9.45
CA ALA A 297 18.54 16.49 9.77
C ALA A 297 20.03 16.59 9.42
N THR A 298 20.89 16.75 10.41
CA THR A 298 22.32 16.51 10.24
C THR A 298 22.62 15.01 10.10
N SER A 299 21.60 14.22 9.85
CA SER A 299 21.68 12.79 9.82
C SER A 299 22.43 12.31 8.58
N SER A 300 23.55 11.59 8.81
CA SER A 300 24.23 10.77 7.80
C SER A 300 23.43 9.50 7.46
N LYS A 301 22.21 9.37 7.96
CA LYS A 301 21.34 8.23 7.71
C LYS A 301 20.85 8.26 6.27
N GLY A 302 20.87 7.11 5.64
CA GLY A 302 20.59 6.93 4.23
C GLY A 302 21.89 7.02 3.42
N ALA A 303 22.38 5.88 2.96
CA ALA A 303 23.49 5.83 2.04
C ALA A 303 23.01 6.30 0.66
N SER A 304 23.84 7.02 -0.06
CA SER A 304 23.60 7.19 -1.49
C SER A 304 23.96 5.90 -2.23
N ASN A 305 23.28 5.62 -3.32
CA ASN A 305 23.54 4.46 -4.18
C ASN A 305 24.94 4.54 -4.83
N GLY A 306 25.99 4.36 -4.02
CA GLY A 306 27.39 4.36 -4.46
C GLY A 306 27.97 5.70 -4.87
N ALA A 307 27.24 6.80 -4.78
CA ALA A 307 27.74 8.15 -5.00
C ALA A 307 28.39 8.72 -3.73
N SER A 308 29.39 9.58 -3.89
CA SER A 308 30.03 10.26 -2.76
C SER A 308 29.12 11.32 -2.11
N GLU A 309 28.09 11.74 -2.82
CA GLU A 309 27.11 12.74 -2.40
C GLU A 309 25.70 12.21 -2.61
N TRP A 310 24.82 12.50 -1.67
CA TRP A 310 23.41 12.16 -1.79
C TRP A 310 22.75 13.01 -2.90
N ARG A 311 21.98 12.35 -3.79
CA ARG A 311 21.22 12.99 -4.84
C ARG A 311 19.85 12.36 -4.93
N TYR A 312 18.83 13.17 -5.07
CA TYR A 312 17.44 12.73 -5.11
C TYR A 312 17.20 11.71 -6.24
N GLU A 313 17.70 11.99 -7.43
CA GLU A 313 17.56 11.14 -8.61
C GLU A 313 18.27 9.77 -8.50
N ASN A 314 19.21 9.64 -7.58
CA ASN A 314 19.89 8.37 -7.31
C ASN A 314 19.16 7.52 -6.26
N GLU A 315 18.23 8.13 -5.52
CA GLU A 315 17.51 7.49 -4.42
C GLU A 315 16.04 7.22 -4.76
N VAL A 316 15.43 8.05 -5.61
CA VAL A 316 14.00 8.02 -5.91
C VAL A 316 13.78 7.85 -7.41
N SER A 317 13.12 6.75 -7.79
CA SER A 317 12.65 6.53 -9.16
C SER A 317 11.40 7.33 -9.45
N TYR A 318 10.40 7.22 -8.54
CA TYR A 318 9.16 7.99 -8.60
C TYR A 318 8.79 8.48 -7.20
N PRO A 319 8.51 9.78 -7.03
CA PRO A 319 8.12 10.34 -5.74
C PRO A 319 6.70 9.89 -5.34
N PHE A 320 6.42 9.98 -4.04
CA PHE A 320 5.06 9.93 -3.53
C PHE A 320 4.18 10.95 -4.26
N GLY A 321 2.96 10.55 -4.60
CA GLY A 321 2.03 11.41 -5.32
C GLY A 321 2.26 11.48 -6.82
N HIS A 322 3.26 10.77 -7.38
CA HIS A 322 3.47 10.67 -8.82
C HIS A 322 2.34 9.90 -9.51
N GLY A 323 1.92 10.39 -10.66
CA GLY A 323 0.95 9.73 -11.54
C GLY A 323 0.77 10.56 -12.81
N LEU A 324 0.82 9.90 -13.96
CA LEU A 324 0.63 10.51 -15.26
C LEU A 324 -0.82 10.35 -15.73
N SER A 325 -1.19 11.19 -16.68
CA SER A 325 -2.49 11.16 -17.36
C SER A 325 -2.27 11.23 -18.87
N TYR A 326 -3.27 10.84 -19.66
CA TYR A 326 -3.28 11.06 -21.13
C TYR A 326 -3.59 12.51 -21.51
N THR A 327 -3.88 13.37 -20.52
CA THR A 327 -4.10 14.80 -20.69
C THR A 327 -3.25 15.59 -19.72
N THR A 328 -3.31 16.92 -19.81
CA THR A 328 -2.57 17.83 -18.94
C THR A 328 -3.54 18.69 -18.13
N PHE A 329 -3.11 19.08 -16.93
CA PHE A 329 -3.91 19.94 -16.06
C PHE A 329 -3.10 21.12 -15.56
N GLU A 330 -3.77 22.25 -15.37
CA GLU A 330 -3.26 23.39 -14.62
C GLU A 330 -4.02 23.47 -13.28
N GLN A 331 -3.28 23.65 -12.18
CA GLN A 331 -3.84 23.81 -10.84
C GLN A 331 -3.43 25.16 -10.28
N MET A 332 -4.39 25.96 -9.86
CA MET A 332 -4.17 27.31 -9.36
C MET A 332 -4.82 27.48 -7.99
N LEU A 333 -3.98 27.75 -6.97
CA LEU A 333 -4.47 28.14 -5.65
C LEU A 333 -5.10 29.55 -5.73
N GLN A 334 -6.39 29.65 -5.44
CA GLN A 334 -7.14 30.90 -5.48
C GLN A 334 -7.20 31.58 -4.11
N ASP A 335 -7.41 30.81 -3.07
CA ASP A 335 -7.58 31.34 -1.72
C ASP A 335 -7.23 30.31 -0.64
N VAL A 336 -6.88 30.82 0.55
CA VAL A 336 -6.68 30.02 1.77
C VAL A 336 -7.37 30.71 2.93
N THR A 337 -8.38 30.08 3.50
CA THR A 337 -9.10 30.58 4.66
C THR A 337 -8.99 29.63 5.84
N PHE A 338 -9.12 30.16 7.06
CA PHE A 338 -9.18 29.33 8.26
C PHE A 338 -10.60 29.39 8.83
N ASN A 339 -11.22 28.22 8.96
CA ASN A 339 -12.55 28.07 9.53
C ASN A 339 -12.45 27.73 11.01
N GLU A 340 -12.71 28.71 11.88
CA GLU A 340 -12.64 28.56 13.34
C GLU A 340 -13.65 27.54 13.90
N ASN A 341 -14.76 27.30 13.20
CA ASN A 341 -15.78 26.36 13.67
C ASN A 341 -15.39 24.90 13.47
N THR A 342 -14.66 24.61 12.40
CA THR A 342 -14.22 23.26 12.05
C THR A 342 -12.78 22.99 12.44
N ASP A 343 -12.02 24.02 12.84
CA ASP A 343 -10.58 23.99 13.12
C ASP A 343 -9.75 23.52 11.91
N ARG A 344 -10.16 23.94 10.69
CA ARG A 344 -9.56 23.55 9.41
C ARG A 344 -9.19 24.75 8.57
N TYR A 345 -8.14 24.59 7.79
CA TYR A 345 -7.86 25.44 6.64
C TYR A 345 -8.63 24.93 5.45
N GLU A 346 -9.24 25.83 4.70
CA GLU A 346 -9.95 25.59 3.45
C GLU A 346 -9.14 26.22 2.32
N LEU A 347 -8.64 25.40 1.41
CA LEU A 347 -7.85 25.83 0.26
C LEU A 347 -8.72 25.72 -0.98
N THR A 348 -9.01 26.84 -1.61
CA THR A 348 -9.75 26.92 -2.87
C THR A 348 -8.79 26.78 -4.03
N VAL A 349 -8.90 25.69 -4.79
CA VAL A 349 -8.03 25.38 -5.92
C VAL A 349 -8.87 25.25 -7.18
N GLU A 350 -8.53 26.03 -8.20
CA GLU A 350 -9.08 25.87 -9.55
C GLU A 350 -8.21 24.89 -10.34
N VAL A 351 -8.85 23.88 -10.92
CA VAL A 351 -8.21 22.88 -11.76
C VAL A 351 -8.79 22.96 -13.15
N THR A 352 -7.95 23.10 -14.18
CA THR A 352 -8.34 23.19 -15.58
C THR A 352 -7.69 22.05 -16.36
N ASN A 353 -8.49 21.32 -17.14
CA ASN A 353 -7.96 20.39 -18.13
C ASN A 353 -7.42 21.18 -19.33
N THR A 354 -6.11 21.24 -19.49
CA THR A 354 -5.41 22.00 -20.55
C THR A 354 -5.05 21.15 -21.78
N GLY A 355 -5.30 19.84 -21.73
CA GLY A 355 -5.04 18.93 -22.85
C GLY A 355 -6.29 18.62 -23.67
N ASP A 356 -6.18 17.63 -24.53
CA ASP A 356 -7.18 17.32 -25.55
C ASP A 356 -8.08 16.11 -25.20
N VAL A 357 -7.82 15.44 -24.08
CA VAL A 357 -8.53 14.23 -23.66
C VAL A 357 -9.26 14.50 -22.34
N PRO A 358 -10.51 14.02 -22.17
CA PRO A 358 -11.18 14.11 -20.88
C PRO A 358 -10.39 13.37 -19.79
N GLY A 359 -10.34 13.93 -18.58
CA GLY A 359 -9.58 13.34 -17.48
C GLY A 359 -9.93 13.91 -16.12
N LYS A 360 -9.44 13.25 -15.09
CA LYS A 360 -9.53 13.68 -13.68
C LYS A 360 -8.15 14.06 -13.16
N SER A 361 -8.10 15.03 -12.28
CA SER A 361 -6.86 15.49 -11.63
C SER A 361 -6.96 15.40 -10.13
N VAL A 362 -5.88 15.00 -9.47
CA VAL A 362 -5.77 14.99 -8.01
C VAL A 362 -5.03 16.25 -7.55
N VAL A 363 -5.64 17.01 -6.67
CA VAL A 363 -5.00 18.11 -5.94
C VAL A 363 -4.41 17.55 -4.65
N GLN A 364 -3.11 17.72 -4.46
CA GLN A 364 -2.40 17.32 -3.25
C GLN A 364 -1.87 18.54 -2.54
N VAL A 365 -2.28 18.74 -1.30
CA VAL A 365 -1.88 19.89 -0.47
C VAL A 365 -0.87 19.44 0.56
N TYR A 366 0.31 20.02 0.51
CA TYR A 366 1.39 19.76 1.47
C TYR A 366 1.63 20.99 2.35
N ALA A 367 1.77 20.76 3.63
CA ALA A 367 2.26 21.76 4.56
C ALA A 367 3.78 21.73 4.60
N GLN A 368 4.40 22.89 4.40
CA GLN A 368 5.84 23.06 4.61
C GLN A 368 6.09 23.47 6.06
N THR A 369 6.94 22.72 6.76
CA THR A 369 7.24 22.97 8.16
C THR A 369 8.60 23.67 8.31
N PRO A 370 8.66 24.85 8.96
CA PRO A 370 9.93 25.53 9.19
C PRO A 370 10.77 24.75 10.22
N TYR A 371 12.08 24.75 10.01
CA TYR A 371 13.04 24.17 10.92
C TYR A 371 14.10 25.23 11.30
N GLY A 372 13.89 25.85 12.47
CA GLY A 372 14.69 26.97 12.95
C GLY A 372 15.60 26.63 14.13
N ASP A 373 16.03 27.66 14.81
CA ASP A 373 16.89 27.51 16.00
C ASP A 373 16.18 26.81 17.14
N TYR A 374 14.87 27.07 17.30
CA TYR A 374 14.07 26.41 18.33
C TYR A 374 14.07 24.90 18.19
N GLU A 375 13.84 24.39 16.98
CA GLU A 375 13.81 22.97 16.71
C GLU A 375 15.19 22.32 16.94
N ARG A 376 16.25 22.99 16.47
CA ARG A 376 17.63 22.52 16.67
C ARG A 376 18.05 22.49 18.13
N GLU A 377 17.74 23.53 18.89
CA GLU A 377 18.10 23.62 20.31
C GLU A 377 17.28 22.65 21.19
N ASN A 378 16.03 22.39 20.81
CA ASN A 378 15.13 21.54 21.58
C ASN A 378 14.98 20.12 21.00
N LEU A 379 15.73 19.80 19.93
CA LEU A 379 15.71 18.51 19.25
C LEU A 379 14.28 18.08 18.79
N VAL A 380 13.49 19.04 18.34
CA VAL A 380 12.14 18.77 17.81
C VAL A 380 12.29 18.29 16.37
N GLU A 381 11.83 17.08 16.08
CA GLU A 381 11.86 16.52 14.74
C GLU A 381 10.65 16.96 13.92
N LYS A 382 10.91 17.33 12.67
CA LYS A 382 9.90 17.73 11.68
C LYS A 382 10.32 17.25 10.30
N SER A 383 9.39 16.73 9.53
CA SER A 383 9.62 16.52 8.09
C SER A 383 9.53 17.86 7.35
N ALA A 384 10.27 17.99 6.25
CA ALA A 384 10.23 19.18 5.41
C ALA A 384 8.84 19.51 4.89
N VAL A 385 8.13 18.47 4.44
CA VAL A 385 6.77 18.56 3.95
C VAL A 385 5.90 17.43 4.53
N GLN A 386 4.60 17.72 4.66
CA GLN A 386 3.60 16.75 5.09
C GLN A 386 2.33 16.93 4.27
N LEU A 387 1.82 15.84 3.68
CA LEU A 387 0.50 15.82 3.05
C LEU A 387 -0.56 16.08 4.12
N VAL A 388 -1.38 17.10 3.92
CA VAL A 388 -2.40 17.54 4.89
C VAL A 388 -3.81 17.53 4.33
N GLY A 389 -3.96 17.42 3.01
CA GLY A 389 -5.24 17.30 2.34
C GLY A 389 -5.07 16.90 0.88
N PHE A 390 -6.08 16.28 0.34
CA PHE A 390 -6.17 15.99 -1.10
C PHE A 390 -7.64 15.88 -1.51
N ASP A 391 -7.87 16.12 -2.78
CA ASP A 391 -9.17 15.91 -3.41
C ASP A 391 -9.00 15.63 -4.90
N LYS A 392 -10.02 15.11 -5.56
CA LYS A 392 -10.00 14.71 -6.96
C LYS A 392 -11.16 15.35 -7.71
N THR A 393 -10.89 15.87 -8.89
CA THR A 393 -11.93 16.45 -9.73
C THR A 393 -12.92 15.40 -10.26
N ASP A 394 -14.09 15.86 -10.65
CA ASP A 394 -14.91 15.14 -11.62
C ASP A 394 -14.17 14.99 -12.94
N LEU A 395 -14.78 14.26 -13.90
CA LEU A 395 -14.25 14.13 -15.23
C LEU A 395 -14.36 15.46 -15.99
N LEU A 396 -13.23 16.14 -16.17
CA LEU A 396 -13.16 17.41 -16.88
C LEU A 396 -12.96 17.19 -18.37
N GLN A 397 -13.80 17.81 -19.18
CA GLN A 397 -13.62 17.88 -20.63
C GLN A 397 -12.44 18.80 -20.98
N PRO A 398 -11.86 18.73 -22.20
CA PRO A 398 -10.86 19.69 -22.65
C PRO A 398 -11.28 21.14 -22.45
N ASN A 399 -10.42 21.94 -21.82
CA ASN A 399 -10.67 23.35 -21.42
C ASN A 399 -11.77 23.54 -20.36
N GLU A 400 -12.25 22.49 -19.71
CA GLU A 400 -13.16 22.60 -18.59
C GLU A 400 -12.37 22.82 -17.28
N SER A 401 -12.96 23.62 -16.39
CA SER A 401 -12.40 23.92 -15.08
C SER A 401 -13.38 23.52 -13.98
N GLN A 402 -12.83 23.10 -12.85
CA GLN A 402 -13.55 22.84 -11.60
C GLN A 402 -12.82 23.48 -10.43
N THR A 403 -13.57 24.05 -9.50
CA THR A 403 -13.03 24.54 -8.25
C THR A 403 -13.24 23.50 -7.16
N LEU A 404 -12.16 23.10 -6.51
CA LEU A 404 -12.15 22.22 -5.34
C LEU A 404 -11.87 23.04 -4.09
N ILE A 405 -12.45 22.62 -2.97
CA ILE A 405 -12.12 23.12 -1.63
C ILE A 405 -11.49 21.99 -0.85
N VAL A 406 -10.15 22.02 -0.75
CA VAL A 406 -9.40 21.01 -0.02
C VAL A 406 -9.26 21.45 1.43
N GLU A 407 -9.71 20.62 2.35
CA GLU A 407 -9.62 20.89 3.78
C GLU A 407 -8.34 20.31 4.38
N ALA A 408 -7.66 21.09 5.22
CA ALA A 408 -6.49 20.66 5.98
C ALA A 408 -6.71 20.87 7.47
N GLU A 409 -6.74 19.80 8.25
CA GLU A 409 -6.89 19.89 9.70
C GLU A 409 -5.67 20.57 10.33
N ARG A 410 -5.90 21.58 11.19
CA ARG A 410 -4.80 22.25 11.89
C ARG A 410 -3.95 21.28 12.71
N TYR A 411 -4.52 20.18 13.20
CA TYR A 411 -3.80 19.16 13.94
C TYR A 411 -2.71 18.49 13.09
N LEU A 412 -2.93 18.30 11.80
CA LEU A 412 -1.97 17.70 10.88
C LEU A 412 -0.74 18.60 10.64
N LEU A 413 -0.82 19.88 10.96
CA LEU A 413 0.28 20.84 10.87
C LEU A 413 1.19 20.83 12.12
N ALA A 414 0.84 19.99 13.09
CA ALA A 414 1.48 20.00 14.39
C ALA A 414 2.70 19.10 14.44
N SER A 415 3.70 19.48 15.22
CA SER A 415 4.86 18.67 15.57
C SER A 415 4.90 18.44 17.08
N TYR A 416 5.45 17.32 17.47
CA TYR A 416 5.54 16.96 18.89
C TYR A 416 6.85 17.44 19.49
N ASP A 417 6.75 18.31 20.51
CA ASP A 417 7.88 18.74 21.33
C ASP A 417 7.95 17.86 22.57
N TYR A 418 8.86 16.89 22.54
CA TYR A 418 9.03 15.95 23.64
C TYR A 418 9.64 16.60 24.91
N THR A 419 10.36 17.71 24.76
CA THR A 419 10.96 18.42 25.91
C THR A 419 9.89 19.12 26.75
N ARG A 420 8.80 19.53 26.11
CA ARG A 420 7.64 20.18 26.74
C ARG A 420 6.42 19.27 26.86
N LEU A 421 6.51 18.04 26.33
CA LEU A 421 5.42 17.08 26.29
C LEU A 421 4.13 17.69 25.72
N ARG A 422 4.25 18.43 24.65
CA ARG A 422 3.12 19.10 23.98
C ARG A 422 3.24 19.11 22.46
N VAL A 423 2.10 19.29 21.83
CA VAL A 423 1.98 19.51 20.41
C VAL A 423 2.14 20.99 20.11
N CYS A 424 2.98 21.35 19.15
CA CYS A 424 3.18 22.71 18.70
C CYS A 424 2.83 22.80 17.21
N THR A 425 2.00 23.79 16.85
CA THR A 425 1.64 24.05 15.45
C THR A 425 2.41 25.27 14.96
N ILE A 426 3.42 25.04 14.13
CA ILE A 426 4.16 26.09 13.42
C ILE A 426 4.37 25.56 12.00
N PHE A 427 3.83 26.23 11.00
CA PHE A 427 4.08 25.93 9.58
C PHE A 427 4.33 27.21 8.81
N SER A 428 5.06 27.12 7.69
CA SER A 428 5.44 28.30 6.89
C SER A 428 4.51 28.56 5.71
N GLY A 429 3.78 27.56 5.25
CA GLY A 429 2.86 27.70 4.12
C GLY A 429 2.37 26.37 3.57
N PHE A 430 1.52 26.45 2.55
CA PHE A 430 1.03 25.30 1.79
C PHE A 430 1.68 25.28 0.41
N ILE A 431 1.96 24.07 -0.08
CA ILE A 431 2.42 23.80 -1.44
C ILE A 431 1.39 22.91 -2.09
N ILE A 432 0.98 23.27 -3.30
CA ILE A 432 0.20 22.40 -4.18
C ILE A 432 1.17 21.81 -5.19
N LEU A 433 1.28 20.50 -5.20
CA LEU A 433 2.06 19.80 -6.21
C LEU A 433 1.12 19.40 -7.34
N SER A 434 1.26 20.05 -8.49
CA SER A 434 0.72 19.52 -9.74
C SER A 434 1.62 18.36 -10.18
N GLY A 435 1.06 17.18 -10.39
CA GLY A 435 1.82 16.06 -10.95
C GLY A 435 2.56 16.50 -12.22
N ARG A 436 3.88 16.31 -12.22
CA ARG A 436 4.71 16.44 -13.42
C ARG A 436 4.90 15.09 -14.02
#